data_10986930614d31f80e68d2ef3f714956
#
_entry.id   10986930614d31f80e68d2ef3f714956
#
_cell.length_a   1.000
_cell.length_b   1.000
_cell.length_c   1.000
_cell.angle_alpha   90.00
_cell.angle_beta   90.00
_cell.angle_gamma   90.00
#
_symmetry.space_group_name_H-M   'P 1'
#
loop_
_entity.id
_entity.type
_entity.pdbx_description
1 polymer ?
#
loop_
_entity_poly.entity_id
_entity_poly.type
_entity_poly.pdbx_seq_one_letter_code
_entity_poly.pdbx_strand_id
1 'polypeptide(L)'
;QTIQDPALKSVIDQRVAQLLNSDIRKVLQQRRVGLEKESLRVAVDGGIAQTPHPTKLGSALTHPSITTDYSEALLEFVTPPFQHFSETLDFLDDTHRYVYGQLDNEILWASSMPCVVEGDASIPIAQYGSSNAGLMKTAYRRGLGHRYGRMMQAIAGVHFNYSYPEEFWKLYQSVLGDTSNLQNFISESYIGMVRNLQRFGWLVPYLFGASPAICASFLGAQPTSLEKWREFSYYAPYATSLRMGDIGYQNDKGGEASIKVDYNSLRGYVASLQAAISTPYPEYA
;
A
#
# COMPACT_ATOMS: atom_id res chain seq x y z
N GLN A 1 -20.48 18.61 -13.33
CA GLN A 1 -21.23 18.11 -14.49
C GLN A 1 -21.56 16.65 -14.22
N THR A 2 -22.82 16.36 -13.94
CA THR A 2 -23.38 15.05 -13.66
C THR A 2 -23.20 14.18 -14.91
N ILE A 3 -22.65 12.96 -14.70
CA ILE A 3 -22.58 11.91 -15.73
C ILE A 3 -24.04 11.45 -16.01
N GLN A 4 -24.74 12.19 -16.81
CA GLN A 4 -26.08 11.85 -17.32
C GLN A 4 -26.06 11.83 -18.85
N ASP A 5 -24.98 11.29 -19.45
CA ASP A 5 -25.03 10.93 -20.85
C ASP A 5 -25.71 9.55 -20.97
N PRO A 6 -26.95 9.50 -21.51
CA PRO A 6 -27.67 8.24 -21.68
C PRO A 6 -26.90 7.22 -22.53
N ALA A 7 -26.06 7.69 -23.45
CA ALA A 7 -25.23 6.84 -24.31
C ALA A 7 -24.13 6.14 -23.49
N LEU A 8 -23.47 6.85 -22.58
CA LEU A 8 -22.43 6.28 -21.71
C LEU A 8 -23.02 5.27 -20.73
N LYS A 9 -24.18 5.57 -20.15
CA LYS A 9 -24.90 4.64 -19.28
C LYS A 9 -25.29 3.37 -20.04
N SER A 10 -25.79 3.50 -21.26
CA SER A 10 -26.13 2.36 -22.12
C SER A 10 -24.93 1.47 -22.41
N VAL A 11 -23.74 2.02 -22.68
CA VAL A 11 -22.51 1.25 -22.92
C VAL A 11 -22.07 0.49 -21.66
N ILE A 12 -22.13 1.12 -20.47
CA ILE A 12 -21.79 0.47 -19.21
C ILE A 12 -22.78 -0.66 -18.91
N ASP A 13 -24.09 -0.40 -19.02
CA ASP A 13 -25.14 -1.39 -18.77
C ASP A 13 -25.00 -2.61 -19.71
N GLN A 14 -24.69 -2.38 -20.98
CA GLN A 14 -24.43 -3.44 -21.95
C GLN A 14 -23.21 -4.29 -21.57
N ARG A 15 -22.11 -3.67 -21.20
CA ARG A 15 -20.88 -4.38 -20.76
C ARG A 15 -21.13 -5.18 -19.50
N VAL A 16 -21.80 -4.60 -18.51
CA VAL A 16 -22.17 -5.30 -17.28
C VAL A 16 -23.07 -6.50 -17.59
N ALA A 17 -24.08 -6.33 -18.46
CA ALA A 17 -24.95 -7.42 -18.87
C ALA A 17 -24.19 -8.55 -19.60
N GLN A 18 -23.25 -8.22 -20.48
CA GLN A 18 -22.39 -9.19 -21.16
C GLN A 18 -21.53 -9.98 -20.14
N LEU A 19 -20.94 -9.29 -19.16
CA LEU A 19 -20.15 -9.93 -18.10
C LEU A 19 -21.01 -10.85 -17.22
N LEU A 20 -22.22 -10.44 -16.86
CA LEU A 20 -23.11 -11.20 -15.99
C LEU A 20 -23.73 -12.42 -16.69
N ASN A 21 -23.96 -12.37 -17.98
CA ASN A 21 -24.63 -13.42 -18.77
C ASN A 21 -23.67 -14.44 -19.39
N SER A 22 -22.37 -14.28 -19.20
CA SER A 22 -21.34 -15.15 -19.76
C SER A 22 -20.73 -16.07 -18.69
N ASP A 23 -19.95 -17.05 -19.15
CA ASP A 23 -19.12 -17.87 -18.25
C ASP A 23 -18.06 -17.07 -17.49
N ILE A 24 -17.81 -15.81 -17.85
CA ILE A 24 -16.93 -14.89 -17.16
C ILE A 24 -17.28 -14.82 -15.66
N ARG A 25 -18.57 -14.79 -15.31
CA ARG A 25 -19.00 -14.75 -13.90
C ARG A 25 -18.46 -15.95 -13.09
N LYS A 26 -18.45 -17.15 -13.70
CA LYS A 26 -17.91 -18.34 -13.06
C LYS A 26 -16.39 -18.27 -12.93
N VAL A 27 -15.73 -17.77 -13.97
CA VAL A 27 -14.27 -17.64 -13.98
C VAL A 27 -13.80 -16.57 -13.01
N LEU A 28 -14.55 -15.48 -12.80
CA LEU A 28 -14.23 -14.47 -11.79
C LEU A 28 -14.21 -15.03 -10.36
N GLN A 29 -14.89 -16.13 -10.08
CA GLN A 29 -14.81 -16.80 -8.78
C GLN A 29 -13.45 -17.47 -8.55
N GLN A 30 -12.66 -17.69 -9.59
CA GLN A 30 -11.32 -18.27 -9.53
C GLN A 30 -10.23 -17.19 -9.33
N ARG A 31 -10.62 -15.97 -9.02
CA ARG A 31 -9.70 -14.88 -8.67
C ARG A 31 -8.68 -15.29 -7.61
N ARG A 32 -7.59 -14.58 -7.55
CA ARG A 32 -6.62 -14.70 -6.47
C ARG A 32 -6.57 -13.41 -5.66
N VAL A 33 -6.62 -13.55 -4.36
CA VAL A 33 -6.56 -12.45 -3.42
C VAL A 33 -5.49 -12.71 -2.37
N GLY A 34 -4.78 -11.67 -1.99
CA GLY A 34 -3.78 -11.69 -0.92
C GLY A 34 -3.79 -10.40 -0.15
N LEU A 35 -3.27 -10.44 1.06
CA LEU A 35 -3.10 -9.28 1.93
C LEU A 35 -1.63 -9.12 2.32
N GLU A 36 -1.19 -7.89 2.37
CA GLU A 36 0.04 -7.47 3.05
C GLU A 36 -0.38 -6.52 4.17
N LYS A 37 -0.14 -6.89 5.41
CA LYS A 37 -0.53 -6.07 6.55
C LYS A 37 0.68 -5.70 7.38
N GLU A 38 0.93 -4.42 7.47
CA GLU A 38 1.93 -3.87 8.36
C GLU A 38 1.39 -3.71 9.78
N SER A 39 2.25 -3.91 10.76
CA SER A 39 1.95 -3.73 12.18
C SER A 39 3.19 -3.27 12.92
N LEU A 40 3.10 -2.11 13.54
CA LEU A 40 4.19 -1.56 14.32
C LEU A 40 4.29 -2.28 15.67
N ARG A 41 5.48 -2.79 16.03
CA ARG A 41 5.76 -3.25 17.36
C ARG A 41 5.95 -2.03 18.27
N VAL A 42 5.26 -2.03 19.38
CA VAL A 42 5.36 -0.98 20.39
C VAL A 42 5.58 -1.60 21.78
N ALA A 43 6.30 -0.89 22.62
CA ALA A 43 6.44 -1.23 24.01
C ALA A 43 5.13 -0.96 24.78
N VAL A 44 5.04 -1.40 26.03
CA VAL A 44 3.83 -1.27 26.85
C VAL A 44 3.44 0.19 27.14
N ASP A 45 4.37 1.12 27.02
CA ASP A 45 4.14 2.55 27.15
C ASP A 45 3.65 3.23 25.86
N GLY A 46 3.56 2.46 24.77
CA GLY A 46 3.14 2.94 23.45
C GLY A 46 4.27 3.50 22.59
N GLY A 47 5.50 3.54 23.06
CA GLY A 47 6.68 3.93 22.31
C GLY A 47 7.03 2.88 21.24
N ILE A 48 7.64 3.31 20.14
CA ILE A 48 8.10 2.40 19.07
C ILE A 48 9.16 1.46 19.65
N ALA A 49 9.01 0.16 19.39
CA ALA A 49 9.98 -0.85 19.84
C ALA A 49 11.38 -0.56 19.30
N GLN A 50 12.37 -0.65 20.17
CA GLN A 50 13.79 -0.46 19.84
C GLN A 50 14.56 -1.79 19.74
N THR A 51 13.88 -2.90 19.95
CA THR A 51 14.45 -4.23 19.86
C THR A 51 14.63 -4.65 18.39
N PRO A 52 15.62 -5.50 18.09
CA PRO A 52 15.76 -6.06 16.75
C PRO A 52 14.56 -6.96 16.37
N HIS A 53 14.46 -7.30 15.10
CA HIS A 53 13.48 -8.28 14.62
C HIS A 53 13.61 -9.59 15.42
N PRO A 54 12.50 -10.10 16.01
CA PRO A 54 12.57 -11.28 16.87
C PRO A 54 13.11 -12.50 16.10
N THR A 55 14.21 -13.08 16.58
CA THR A 55 14.88 -14.20 15.91
C THR A 55 13.99 -15.43 15.75
N LYS A 56 13.02 -15.62 16.64
CA LYS A 56 12.03 -16.69 16.59
C LYS A 56 11.06 -16.57 15.40
N LEU A 57 10.92 -15.38 14.82
CA LEU A 57 10.14 -15.15 13.62
C LEU A 57 10.91 -15.50 12.34
N GLY A 58 12.17 -15.92 12.44
CA GLY A 58 13.02 -16.21 11.29
C GLY A 58 13.67 -14.97 10.71
N SER A 59 14.12 -15.06 9.48
CA SER A 59 14.83 -13.96 8.80
C SER A 59 13.85 -13.06 8.06
N ALA A 60 13.80 -11.78 8.40
CA ALA A 60 13.03 -10.78 7.68
C ALA A 60 13.39 -10.67 6.18
N LEU A 61 14.60 -11.10 5.79
CA LEU A 61 15.03 -11.11 4.38
C LEU A 61 14.41 -12.25 3.58
N THR A 62 14.21 -13.42 4.18
CA THR A 62 13.92 -14.65 3.44
C THR A 62 12.63 -15.35 3.87
N HIS A 63 12.02 -14.95 4.97
CA HIS A 63 10.75 -15.53 5.38
C HIS A 63 9.63 -15.13 4.38
N PRO A 64 8.83 -16.08 3.87
CA PRO A 64 7.86 -15.80 2.81
C PRO A 64 6.65 -14.98 3.28
N SER A 65 6.33 -14.97 4.57
CA SER A 65 5.11 -14.38 5.11
C SER A 65 5.32 -13.42 6.27
N ILE A 66 6.52 -13.34 6.84
CA ILE A 66 6.83 -12.42 7.95
C ILE A 66 8.12 -11.69 7.62
N THR A 67 8.02 -10.41 7.37
CA THR A 67 9.15 -9.53 7.05
C THR A 67 9.05 -8.23 7.84
N THR A 68 9.88 -7.27 7.53
CA THR A 68 9.75 -5.88 7.98
C THR A 68 9.57 -4.98 6.76
N ASP A 69 8.77 -3.92 6.90
CA ASP A 69 8.74 -2.88 5.89
C ASP A 69 9.89 -1.90 6.08
N TYR A 70 9.62 -0.66 6.44
CA TYR A 70 10.66 0.37 6.59
C TYR A 70 11.44 0.26 7.89
N SER A 71 10.72 0.18 9.00
CA SER A 71 11.31 0.13 10.34
C SER A 71 11.56 -1.30 10.80
N GLU A 72 12.63 -1.48 11.57
CA GLU A 72 12.90 -2.74 12.29
C GLU A 72 11.72 -3.14 13.20
N ALA A 73 10.99 -2.15 13.69
CA ALA A 73 9.80 -2.34 14.49
C ALA A 73 8.53 -2.57 13.67
N LEU A 74 8.52 -2.29 12.35
CA LEU A 74 7.34 -2.41 11.51
C LEU A 74 7.32 -3.79 10.85
N LEU A 75 6.64 -4.74 11.49
CA LEU A 75 6.42 -6.06 10.90
C LEU A 75 5.43 -5.96 9.75
N GLU A 76 5.68 -6.73 8.70
CA GLU A 76 4.82 -6.88 7.54
C GLU A 76 4.47 -8.36 7.35
N PHE A 77 3.18 -8.64 7.29
CA PHE A 77 2.62 -9.97 7.11
C PHE A 77 2.07 -10.12 5.71
N VAL A 78 2.62 -11.07 4.97
CA VAL A 78 2.28 -11.32 3.57
C VAL A 78 1.59 -12.68 3.46
N THR A 79 0.34 -12.69 3.01
CA THR A 79 -0.39 -13.94 2.81
C THR A 79 -0.07 -14.55 1.44
N PRO A 80 -0.13 -15.87 1.29
CA PRO A 80 -0.24 -16.48 -0.04
C PRO A 80 -1.50 -15.99 -0.78
N PRO A 81 -1.52 -16.06 -2.11
CA PRO A 81 -2.72 -15.73 -2.88
C PRO A 81 -3.73 -16.89 -2.82
N PHE A 82 -4.89 -16.65 -2.23
CA PHE A 82 -6.01 -17.59 -2.10
C PHE A 82 -7.17 -17.25 -3.06
N GLN A 83 -8.08 -18.19 -3.28
CA GLN A 83 -9.31 -17.94 -4.03
C GLN A 83 -10.42 -17.32 -3.15
N HIS A 84 -10.46 -17.68 -1.88
CA HIS A 84 -11.48 -17.21 -0.94
C HIS A 84 -10.90 -16.23 0.06
N PHE A 85 -11.63 -15.16 0.32
CA PHE A 85 -11.24 -14.17 1.32
C PHE A 85 -11.08 -14.75 2.73
N SER A 86 -11.90 -15.74 3.09
CA SER A 86 -11.81 -16.42 4.39
C SER A 86 -10.44 -17.06 4.58
N GLU A 87 -9.93 -17.79 3.57
CA GLU A 87 -8.61 -18.43 3.66
C GLU A 87 -7.49 -17.40 3.87
N THR A 88 -7.60 -16.24 3.19
CA THR A 88 -6.64 -15.14 3.35
C THR A 88 -6.69 -14.56 4.76
N LEU A 89 -7.88 -14.36 5.31
CA LEU A 89 -8.08 -13.84 6.67
C LEU A 89 -7.65 -14.84 7.73
N ASP A 90 -7.99 -16.10 7.56
CA ASP A 90 -7.62 -17.19 8.48
C ASP A 90 -6.08 -17.31 8.55
N PHE A 91 -5.40 -17.28 7.39
CA PHE A 91 -3.94 -17.30 7.34
C PHE A 91 -3.32 -16.08 8.05
N LEU A 92 -3.89 -14.89 7.83
CA LEU A 92 -3.41 -13.67 8.48
C LEU A 92 -3.63 -13.71 9.99
N ASP A 93 -4.78 -14.23 10.46
CA ASP A 93 -5.09 -14.38 11.89
C ASP A 93 -4.14 -15.39 12.55
N ASP A 94 -3.91 -16.54 11.93
CA ASP A 94 -2.94 -17.53 12.43
C ASP A 94 -1.51 -16.95 12.46
N THR A 95 -1.13 -16.15 11.47
CA THR A 95 0.15 -15.44 11.47
C THR A 95 0.26 -14.48 12.65
N HIS A 96 -0.80 -13.70 12.93
CA HIS A 96 -0.83 -12.81 14.10
C HIS A 96 -0.72 -13.60 15.42
N ARG A 97 -1.47 -14.69 15.57
CA ARG A 97 -1.40 -15.53 16.77
C ARG A 97 0.00 -16.11 17.00
N TYR A 98 0.62 -16.59 15.91
CA TYR A 98 1.99 -17.07 15.97
C TYR A 98 2.95 -15.98 16.43
N VAL A 99 2.87 -14.80 15.80
CA VAL A 99 3.75 -13.67 16.14
C VAL A 99 3.55 -13.21 17.57
N TYR A 100 2.32 -13.06 18.05
CA TYR A 100 2.04 -12.70 19.44
C TYR A 100 2.66 -13.68 20.44
N GLY A 101 2.69 -14.96 20.12
CA GLY A 101 3.37 -15.97 20.92
C GLY A 101 4.90 -15.84 20.97
N GLN A 102 5.49 -15.03 20.09
CA GLN A 102 6.95 -14.82 20.00
C GLN A 102 7.39 -13.42 20.43
N LEU A 103 6.44 -12.51 20.65
CA LEU A 103 6.73 -11.20 21.21
C LEU A 103 6.85 -11.30 22.74
N ASP A 104 7.91 -10.77 23.30
CA ASP A 104 8.06 -10.69 24.74
C ASP A 104 7.24 -9.48 25.28
N ASN A 105 7.80 -8.43 25.80
CA ASN A 105 7.07 -7.29 26.37
C ASN A 105 6.63 -6.25 25.33
N GLU A 106 6.22 -6.68 24.14
CA GLU A 106 5.78 -5.81 23.06
C GLU A 106 4.39 -6.22 22.56
N ILE A 107 3.69 -5.26 21.97
CA ILE A 107 2.40 -5.49 21.31
C ILE A 107 2.45 -4.99 19.87
N LEU A 108 1.57 -5.54 19.03
CA LEU A 108 1.34 -5.01 17.69
C LEU A 108 0.33 -3.87 17.77
N TRP A 109 0.75 -2.68 17.33
CA TRP A 109 -0.12 -1.52 17.30
C TRP A 109 -1.24 -1.71 16.27
N ALA A 110 -2.47 -1.55 16.71
CA ALA A 110 -3.64 -1.83 15.88
C ALA A 110 -3.97 -0.73 14.86
N SER A 111 -3.56 0.51 15.14
CA SER A 111 -3.84 1.66 14.28
C SER A 111 -2.74 1.86 13.23
N SER A 112 -3.12 2.45 12.11
CA SER A 112 -2.19 2.78 11.02
C SER A 112 -1.17 3.84 11.45
N MET A 113 -1.61 4.88 12.16
CA MET A 113 -0.75 5.96 12.64
C MET A 113 -0.07 5.55 13.95
N PRO A 114 1.26 5.73 14.08
CA PRO A 114 1.97 5.44 15.33
C PRO A 114 1.46 6.34 16.46
N CYS A 115 1.60 5.86 17.71
CA CYS A 115 1.18 6.62 18.88
C CYS A 115 2.29 7.54 19.36
N VAL A 116 3.29 7.00 20.07
CA VAL A 116 4.37 7.79 20.63
C VAL A 116 5.61 7.71 19.76
N VAL A 117 5.96 8.87 19.15
CA VAL A 117 7.15 9.01 18.31
C VAL A 117 8.00 10.16 18.83
N GLU A 118 9.25 9.90 19.13
CA GLU A 118 10.21 10.90 19.61
C GLU A 118 11.11 11.46 18.50
N GLY A 119 10.47 11.78 17.36
CA GLY A 119 11.14 12.27 16.16
C GLY A 119 11.74 11.16 15.28
N ASP A 120 12.33 11.55 14.17
CA ASP A 120 12.86 10.64 13.15
C ASP A 120 13.90 9.64 13.69
N ALA A 121 14.73 10.07 14.66
CA ALA A 121 15.79 9.23 15.23
C ALA A 121 15.24 8.04 16.02
N SER A 122 14.03 8.14 16.58
CA SER A 122 13.39 7.09 17.35
C SER A 122 12.84 5.94 16.48
N ILE A 123 12.88 6.07 15.18
CA ILE A 123 12.40 5.06 14.23
C ILE A 123 13.60 4.25 13.70
N PRO A 124 13.83 3.02 14.21
CA PRO A 124 14.95 2.19 13.78
C PRO A 124 14.73 1.70 12.34
N ILE A 125 15.75 1.83 11.50
CA ILE A 125 15.71 1.35 10.12
C ILE A 125 15.88 -0.17 10.10
N ALA A 126 15.07 -0.86 9.32
CA ALA A 126 15.09 -2.31 9.19
C ALA A 126 16.45 -2.86 8.75
N GLN A 127 16.86 -3.96 9.38
CA GLN A 127 18.10 -4.66 9.17
C GLN A 127 17.85 -6.04 8.57
N TYR A 128 18.61 -6.39 7.53
CA TYR A 128 18.41 -7.64 6.79
C TYR A 128 19.68 -8.50 6.74
N GLY A 129 20.61 -8.25 7.65
CA GLY A 129 21.90 -8.94 7.71
C GLY A 129 22.96 -8.38 6.76
N SER A 130 24.09 -9.09 6.65
CA SER A 130 25.30 -8.61 5.98
C SER A 130 25.45 -9.04 4.52
N SER A 131 24.49 -9.80 3.96
CA SER A 131 24.50 -10.16 2.53
C SER A 131 24.30 -8.92 1.64
N ASN A 132 24.75 -8.99 0.39
CA ASN A 132 24.56 -7.89 -0.56
C ASN A 132 23.06 -7.51 -0.70
N ALA A 133 22.17 -8.50 -0.74
CA ALA A 133 20.73 -8.25 -0.79
C ALA A 133 20.21 -7.55 0.47
N GLY A 134 20.67 -7.97 1.66
CA GLY A 134 20.32 -7.35 2.93
C GLY A 134 20.83 -5.92 3.03
N LEU A 135 22.09 -5.70 2.68
CA LEU A 135 22.71 -4.36 2.66
C LEU A 135 21.99 -3.41 1.69
N MET A 136 21.64 -3.90 0.50
CA MET A 136 20.86 -3.12 -0.48
C MET A 136 19.50 -2.70 0.08
N LYS A 137 18.76 -3.61 0.73
CA LYS A 137 17.47 -3.29 1.33
C LYS A 137 17.58 -2.23 2.43
N THR A 138 18.62 -2.33 3.28
CA THR A 138 18.86 -1.35 4.34
C THR A 138 19.30 0.01 3.76
N ALA A 139 20.18 0.01 2.75
CA ALA A 139 20.62 1.23 2.09
C ALA A 139 19.46 1.97 1.40
N TYR A 140 18.58 1.23 0.72
CA TYR A 140 17.36 1.79 0.13
C TYR A 140 16.49 2.52 1.18
N ARG A 141 16.29 1.91 2.34
CA ARG A 141 15.51 2.51 3.44
C ARG A 141 16.16 3.75 4.05
N ARG A 142 17.49 3.76 4.15
CA ARG A 142 18.23 4.99 4.51
C ARG A 142 17.93 6.11 3.54
N GLY A 143 17.94 5.80 2.24
CA GLY A 143 17.60 6.76 1.18
C GLY A 143 16.17 7.30 1.31
N LEU A 144 15.19 6.43 1.59
CA LEU A 144 13.81 6.86 1.86
C LEU A 144 13.71 7.78 3.09
N GLY A 145 14.43 7.47 4.16
CA GLY A 145 14.49 8.32 5.36
C GLY A 145 15.06 9.70 5.10
N HIS A 146 16.08 9.81 4.26
CA HIS A 146 16.63 11.11 3.85
C HIS A 146 15.67 11.90 2.97
N ARG A 147 14.97 11.24 2.05
CA ARG A 147 14.07 11.88 1.10
C ARG A 147 12.75 12.34 1.71
N TYR A 148 12.13 11.49 2.52
CA TYR A 148 10.75 11.68 2.99
C TYR A 148 10.63 11.86 4.51
N GLY A 149 11.71 11.67 5.26
CA GLY A 149 11.69 11.56 6.72
C GLY A 149 11.26 10.16 7.17
N ARG A 150 11.70 9.75 8.38
CA ARG A 150 11.40 8.41 8.92
C ARG A 150 9.99 8.32 9.49
N MET A 151 9.46 9.43 10.00
CA MET A 151 8.13 9.46 10.61
C MET A 151 7.03 8.99 9.64
N MET A 152 7.09 9.46 8.40
CA MET A 152 6.15 9.06 7.35
C MET A 152 6.23 7.57 7.02
N GLN A 153 7.40 6.96 7.21
CA GLN A 153 7.63 5.54 6.94
C GLN A 153 7.20 4.63 8.10
N ALA A 154 6.83 5.18 9.26
CA ALA A 154 6.31 4.41 10.40
C ALA A 154 4.78 4.22 10.36
N ILE A 155 4.13 4.74 9.33
CA ILE A 155 2.68 4.56 9.12
C ILE A 155 2.44 3.16 8.56
N ALA A 156 1.69 2.35 9.30
CA ALA A 156 1.33 1.00 8.89
C ALA A 156 0.20 0.99 7.85
N GLY A 157 0.37 0.21 6.80
CA GLY A 157 -0.61 0.04 5.73
C GLY A 157 -1.25 -1.35 5.70
N VAL A 158 -2.31 -1.46 4.92
CA VAL A 158 -2.87 -2.74 4.46
C VAL A 158 -2.96 -2.67 2.95
N HIS A 159 -2.27 -3.58 2.27
CA HIS A 159 -2.36 -3.74 0.83
C HIS A 159 -3.30 -4.90 0.51
N PHE A 160 -4.20 -4.66 -0.41
CA PHE A 160 -5.08 -5.69 -0.96
C PHE A 160 -4.65 -6.03 -2.37
N ASN A 161 -4.18 -7.25 -2.54
CA ASN A 161 -3.72 -7.76 -3.82
C ASN A 161 -4.84 -8.56 -4.48
N TYR A 162 -5.12 -8.27 -5.74
CA TYR A 162 -6.14 -8.94 -6.53
C TYR A 162 -5.63 -9.25 -7.92
N SER A 163 -5.83 -10.48 -8.37
CA SER A 163 -5.54 -10.86 -9.74
C SER A 163 -6.67 -11.65 -10.37
N TYR A 164 -6.88 -11.41 -11.65
CA TYR A 164 -7.81 -12.17 -12.47
C TYR A 164 -7.16 -13.48 -12.91
N PRO A 165 -7.91 -14.59 -13.01
CA PRO A 165 -7.40 -15.82 -13.61
C PRO A 165 -7.11 -15.63 -15.10
N GLU A 166 -6.18 -16.38 -15.64
CA GLU A 166 -5.78 -16.26 -17.05
C GLU A 166 -6.96 -16.48 -18.01
N GLU A 167 -7.85 -17.41 -17.67
CA GLU A 167 -9.05 -17.72 -18.45
C GLU A 167 -10.01 -16.54 -18.56
N PHE A 168 -10.08 -15.68 -17.55
CA PHE A 168 -10.88 -14.45 -17.58
C PHE A 168 -10.50 -13.57 -18.78
N TRP A 169 -9.22 -13.41 -19.04
CA TRP A 169 -8.74 -12.51 -20.08
C TRP A 169 -9.12 -13.00 -21.47
N LYS A 170 -9.06 -14.31 -21.71
CA LYS A 170 -9.47 -14.92 -22.97
C LYS A 170 -10.97 -14.72 -23.24
N LEU A 171 -11.78 -14.99 -22.22
CA LEU A 171 -13.23 -14.81 -22.30
C LEU A 171 -13.61 -13.33 -22.45
N TYR A 172 -12.96 -12.45 -21.70
CA TYR A 172 -13.23 -11.03 -21.73
C TYR A 172 -12.84 -10.42 -23.09
N GLN A 173 -11.70 -10.80 -23.64
CA GLN A 173 -11.28 -10.41 -24.98
C GLN A 173 -12.31 -10.85 -26.03
N SER A 174 -12.76 -12.09 -25.95
CA SER A 174 -13.80 -12.63 -26.85
C SER A 174 -15.13 -11.87 -26.75
N VAL A 175 -15.59 -11.55 -25.54
CA VAL A 175 -16.83 -10.80 -25.32
C VAL A 175 -16.74 -9.38 -25.90
N LEU A 176 -15.56 -8.76 -25.86
CA LEU A 176 -15.35 -7.45 -26.47
C LEU A 176 -15.14 -7.49 -27.99
N GLY A 177 -15.00 -8.68 -28.57
CA GLY A 177 -14.67 -8.85 -29.99
C GLY A 177 -13.28 -8.33 -30.37
N ASP A 178 -12.37 -8.26 -29.38
CA ASP A 178 -11.00 -7.81 -29.60
C ASP A 178 -10.17 -8.97 -30.18
N THR A 179 -9.45 -8.71 -31.27
CA THR A 179 -8.63 -9.70 -31.99
C THR A 179 -7.13 -9.46 -31.85
N SER A 180 -6.73 -8.55 -30.97
CA SER A 180 -5.32 -8.26 -30.70
C SER A 180 -4.61 -9.45 -30.03
N ASN A 181 -3.28 -9.38 -29.96
CA ASN A 181 -2.52 -10.36 -29.17
C ASN A 181 -3.00 -10.33 -27.71
N LEU A 182 -3.27 -11.50 -27.13
CA LEU A 182 -3.82 -11.65 -25.79
C LEU A 182 -2.96 -10.93 -24.71
N GLN A 183 -1.64 -11.02 -24.81
CA GLN A 183 -0.75 -10.35 -23.85
C GLN A 183 -0.86 -8.81 -23.94
N ASN A 184 -0.99 -8.29 -25.14
CA ASN A 184 -1.21 -6.86 -25.35
C ASN A 184 -2.55 -6.43 -24.78
N PHE A 185 -3.62 -7.20 -25.05
CA PHE A 185 -4.95 -6.96 -24.49
C PHE A 185 -4.94 -6.95 -22.96
N ILE A 186 -4.27 -7.90 -22.32
CA ILE A 186 -4.10 -7.96 -20.86
C ILE A 186 -3.38 -6.70 -20.37
N SER A 187 -2.28 -6.34 -20.98
CA SER A 187 -1.46 -5.19 -20.58
C SER A 187 -2.25 -3.87 -20.67
N GLU A 188 -2.95 -3.65 -21.78
CA GLU A 188 -3.79 -2.46 -21.98
C GLU A 188 -4.96 -2.42 -20.99
N SER A 189 -5.56 -3.57 -20.71
CA SER A 189 -6.64 -3.69 -19.71
C SER A 189 -6.17 -3.36 -18.30
N TYR A 190 -5.02 -3.84 -17.88
CA TYR A 190 -4.43 -3.49 -16.56
C TYR A 190 -4.07 -2.01 -16.48
N ILE A 191 -3.46 -1.44 -17.51
CA ILE A 191 -3.17 0.01 -17.56
C ILE A 191 -4.46 0.83 -17.52
N GLY A 192 -5.50 0.39 -18.22
CA GLY A 192 -6.84 0.98 -18.13
C GLY A 192 -7.42 0.93 -16.71
N MET A 193 -7.24 -0.19 -16.02
CA MET A 193 -7.67 -0.34 -14.63
C MET A 193 -6.89 0.57 -13.68
N VAL A 194 -5.57 0.73 -13.87
CA VAL A 194 -4.75 1.68 -13.09
C VAL A 194 -5.24 3.12 -13.29
N ARG A 195 -5.53 3.54 -14.52
CA ARG A 195 -6.12 4.86 -14.78
C ARG A 195 -7.46 5.05 -14.07
N ASN A 196 -8.31 4.03 -14.07
CA ASN A 196 -9.59 4.07 -13.37
C ASN A 196 -9.39 4.11 -11.85
N LEU A 197 -8.43 3.38 -11.32
CA LEU A 197 -8.10 3.43 -9.88
C LEU A 197 -7.60 4.82 -9.46
N GLN A 198 -6.75 5.46 -10.27
CA GLN A 198 -6.33 6.84 -10.02
C GLN A 198 -7.52 7.82 -10.03
N ARG A 199 -8.49 7.60 -10.92
CA ARG A 199 -9.66 8.46 -11.05
C ARG A 199 -10.70 8.25 -9.96
N PHE A 200 -10.92 7.01 -9.53
CA PHE A 200 -12.02 6.62 -8.65
C PHE A 200 -11.56 6.05 -7.31
N GLY A 201 -10.25 5.82 -7.13
CA GLY A 201 -9.69 5.19 -5.92
C GLY A 201 -9.95 5.96 -4.64
N TRP A 202 -10.24 7.26 -4.73
CA TRP A 202 -10.66 8.08 -3.58
C TRP A 202 -11.92 7.54 -2.88
N LEU A 203 -12.76 6.75 -3.57
CA LEU A 203 -13.92 6.11 -2.98
C LEU A 203 -13.56 5.12 -1.87
N VAL A 204 -12.40 4.47 -1.95
CA VAL A 204 -11.97 3.50 -0.95
C VAL A 204 -11.73 4.19 0.41
N PRO A 205 -10.87 5.21 0.54
CA PRO A 205 -10.71 5.91 1.82
C PRO A 205 -11.98 6.70 2.23
N TYR A 206 -12.79 7.16 1.29
CA TYR A 206 -14.05 7.82 1.59
C TYR A 206 -15.05 6.88 2.29
N LEU A 207 -15.18 5.64 1.83
CA LEU A 207 -16.14 4.69 2.37
C LEU A 207 -15.60 3.90 3.58
N PHE A 208 -14.29 3.63 3.62
CA PHE A 208 -13.68 2.70 4.56
C PHE A 208 -12.54 3.31 5.38
N GLY A 209 -12.18 4.56 5.13
CA GLY A 209 -11.14 5.24 5.90
C GLY A 209 -11.54 5.38 7.36
N ALA A 210 -10.59 5.07 8.26
CA ALA A 210 -10.81 5.06 9.71
C ALA A 210 -9.69 5.75 10.49
N SER A 211 -9.00 6.71 9.87
CA SER A 211 -7.85 7.41 10.47
C SER A 211 -8.02 8.94 10.43
N PRO A 212 -9.08 9.50 11.07
CA PRO A 212 -9.31 10.95 11.09
C PRO A 212 -8.48 11.67 12.14
N ALA A 213 -7.77 10.96 13.00
CA ALA A 213 -7.03 11.49 14.15
C ALA A 213 -5.57 11.08 14.14
N ILE A 214 -4.73 11.89 14.77
CA ILE A 214 -3.29 11.71 14.88
C ILE A 214 -2.78 12.10 16.25
N CYS A 215 -1.74 11.44 16.74
CA CYS A 215 -1.06 11.84 17.97
C CYS A 215 -0.23 13.11 17.76
N ALA A 216 -0.19 13.99 18.76
CA ALA A 216 0.63 15.19 18.72
C ALA A 216 2.12 14.90 18.50
N SER A 217 2.62 13.77 18.99
CA SER A 217 4.02 13.37 18.80
C SER A 217 4.41 13.20 17.33
N PHE A 218 3.45 12.76 16.49
CA PHE A 218 3.67 12.62 15.06
C PHE A 218 3.76 13.97 14.33
N LEU A 219 3.08 15.00 14.82
CA LEU A 219 3.17 16.35 14.25
C LEU A 219 4.47 17.07 14.64
N GLY A 220 5.08 16.66 15.75
CA GLY A 220 6.23 17.37 16.31
C GLY A 220 5.90 18.82 16.62
N ALA A 221 6.79 19.75 16.27
CA ALA A 221 6.59 21.18 16.43
C ALA A 221 6.01 21.86 15.16
N GLN A 222 5.58 21.09 14.17
CA GLN A 222 5.09 21.64 12.91
C GLN A 222 3.70 22.30 13.09
N PRO A 223 3.48 23.48 12.48
CA PRO A 223 2.13 24.06 12.43
C PRO A 223 1.16 23.08 11.77
N THR A 224 -0.05 23.01 12.30
CA THR A 224 -1.08 22.12 11.75
C THR A 224 -2.42 22.85 11.63
N SER A 225 -3.17 22.51 10.59
CA SER A 225 -4.56 22.94 10.41
C SER A 225 -5.57 22.04 11.13
N LEU A 226 -5.09 20.97 11.78
CA LEU A 226 -5.94 20.03 12.50
C LEU A 226 -6.50 20.68 13.78
N GLU A 227 -7.71 20.30 14.14
CA GLU A 227 -8.32 20.68 15.39
C GLU A 227 -7.82 19.83 16.54
N LYS A 228 -7.57 20.44 17.68
CA LYS A 228 -7.21 19.73 18.90
C LYS A 228 -8.44 19.03 19.47
N TRP A 229 -8.38 17.70 19.59
CA TRP A 229 -9.45 16.91 20.19
C TRP A 229 -9.24 16.67 21.68
N ARG A 230 -8.02 16.24 22.05
CA ARG A 230 -7.59 15.97 23.42
C ARG A 230 -6.15 16.45 23.61
N GLU A 231 -5.62 16.31 24.83
CA GLU A 231 -4.30 16.81 25.19
C GLU A 231 -3.22 16.44 24.18
N PHE A 232 -3.21 15.18 23.73
CA PHE A 232 -2.21 14.63 22.80
C PHE A 232 -2.77 14.17 21.47
N SER A 233 -3.99 14.63 21.09
CA SER A 233 -4.62 14.17 19.86
C SER A 233 -5.20 15.33 19.07
N TYR A 234 -4.96 15.28 17.77
CA TYR A 234 -5.50 16.18 16.76
C TYR A 234 -6.34 15.40 15.77
N TYR A 235 -7.30 16.03 15.12
CA TYR A 235 -8.16 15.43 14.14
C TYR A 235 -8.57 16.42 13.05
N ALA A 236 -9.05 15.93 11.93
CA ALA A 236 -9.73 16.74 10.94
C ALA A 236 -11.22 16.37 10.92
N PRO A 237 -12.12 17.33 11.19
CA PRO A 237 -13.56 17.10 11.03
C PRO A 237 -13.84 16.59 9.61
N TYR A 238 -14.67 15.57 9.51
CA TYR A 238 -15.07 14.96 8.24
C TYR A 238 -13.96 14.25 7.45
N ALA A 239 -12.72 14.19 7.94
CA ALA A 239 -11.69 13.39 7.30
C ALA A 239 -11.94 11.89 7.53
N THR A 240 -11.68 11.10 6.51
CA THR A 240 -11.76 9.63 6.58
C THR A 240 -10.40 8.99 6.70
N SER A 241 -9.35 9.62 6.17
CA SER A 241 -7.96 9.16 6.29
C SER A 241 -6.99 10.34 6.17
N LEU A 242 -6.27 10.63 7.25
CA LEU A 242 -5.20 11.65 7.24
C LEU A 242 -3.99 11.21 6.42
N ARG A 243 -3.77 9.90 6.24
CA ARG A 243 -2.69 9.36 5.40
C ARG A 243 -2.80 9.83 3.96
N MET A 244 -4.01 10.02 3.45
CA MET A 244 -4.28 10.44 2.07
C MET A 244 -4.41 11.95 1.90
N GLY A 245 -4.26 12.72 2.99
CA GLY A 245 -4.28 14.18 2.97
C GLY A 245 -2.88 14.79 3.00
N ASP A 246 -2.83 16.11 3.15
CA ASP A 246 -1.57 16.89 3.13
C ASP A 246 -0.60 16.53 4.26
N ILE A 247 -1.09 15.90 5.32
CA ILE A 247 -0.30 15.43 6.46
C ILE A 247 0.27 14.04 6.23
N GLY A 248 -0.33 13.28 5.28
CA GLY A 248 0.04 11.93 4.98
C GLY A 248 1.26 11.82 4.05
N TYR A 249 1.50 10.60 3.60
CA TYR A 249 2.57 10.30 2.68
C TYR A 249 2.34 10.99 1.33
N GLN A 250 3.28 11.83 0.94
CA GLN A 250 3.27 12.51 -0.36
C GLN A 250 4.50 12.11 -1.16
N ASN A 251 4.29 11.59 -2.35
CA ASN A 251 5.37 11.22 -3.27
C ASN A 251 6.02 12.43 -3.95
N ASP A 252 5.45 13.62 -3.82
CA ASP A 252 5.87 14.81 -4.56
C ASP A 252 6.24 15.95 -3.60
N LYS A 253 7.45 15.92 -3.09
CA LYS A 253 8.11 17.11 -2.54
C LYS A 253 9.08 17.75 -3.56
N GLY A 254 9.17 17.19 -4.75
CA GLY A 254 10.01 17.70 -5.82
C GLY A 254 9.27 18.74 -6.63
N GLY A 255 9.67 20.02 -6.52
CA GLY A 255 9.19 21.12 -7.33
C GLY A 255 9.20 20.84 -8.85
N GLU A 256 9.61 21.76 -9.71
CA GLU A 256 9.56 21.69 -11.18
C GLU A 256 10.18 20.43 -11.83
N ALA A 257 10.88 19.58 -11.07
CA ALA A 257 11.49 18.32 -11.52
C ALA A 257 10.62 17.06 -11.32
N SER A 258 9.30 17.19 -11.04
CA SER A 258 8.45 16.03 -10.82
C SER A 258 8.37 15.18 -12.10
N ILE A 259 8.82 13.93 -11.97
CA ILE A 259 8.77 12.95 -13.06
C ILE A 259 7.32 12.57 -13.31
N LYS A 260 6.81 12.95 -14.47
CA LYS A 260 5.45 12.56 -14.89
C LYS A 260 5.47 11.13 -15.44
N VAL A 261 4.83 10.23 -14.71
CA VAL A 261 4.66 8.85 -15.15
C VAL A 261 3.54 8.78 -16.19
N ASP A 262 3.80 8.14 -17.33
CA ASP A 262 2.81 7.93 -18.38
C ASP A 262 2.00 6.67 -18.12
N TYR A 263 0.71 6.84 -17.89
CA TYR A 263 -0.25 5.73 -17.70
C TYR A 263 -1.12 5.47 -18.96
N ASN A 264 -0.74 5.95 -20.13
CA ASN A 264 -1.50 5.72 -21.36
C ASN A 264 -1.27 4.31 -21.92
N SER A 265 -0.07 3.76 -21.75
CA SER A 265 0.28 2.40 -22.17
C SER A 265 1.34 1.79 -21.24
N LEU A 266 1.47 0.45 -21.25
CA LEU A 266 2.55 -0.23 -20.52
C LEU A 266 3.93 0.23 -21.02
N ARG A 267 4.08 0.42 -22.34
CA ARG A 267 5.34 0.92 -22.93
C ARG A 267 5.67 2.33 -22.44
N GLY A 268 4.69 3.24 -22.42
CA GLY A 268 4.87 4.60 -21.91
C GLY A 268 5.22 4.60 -20.42
N TYR A 269 4.53 3.77 -19.65
CA TYR A 269 4.81 3.59 -18.22
C TYR A 269 6.27 3.15 -17.97
N VAL A 270 6.72 2.08 -18.63
CA VAL A 270 8.10 1.59 -18.50
C VAL A 270 9.12 2.64 -18.97
N ALA A 271 8.88 3.30 -20.09
CA ALA A 271 9.76 4.34 -20.59
C ALA A 271 9.88 5.53 -19.63
N SER A 272 8.79 5.96 -19.02
CA SER A 272 8.82 7.04 -18.02
C SER A 272 9.58 6.65 -16.76
N LEU A 273 9.46 5.41 -16.29
CA LEU A 273 10.25 4.91 -15.16
C LEU A 273 11.73 4.80 -15.51
N GLN A 274 12.08 4.33 -16.71
CA GLN A 274 13.47 4.28 -17.17
C GLN A 274 14.08 5.69 -17.26
N ALA A 275 13.33 6.66 -17.76
CA ALA A 275 13.75 8.05 -17.76
C ALA A 275 13.97 8.56 -16.33
N ALA A 276 13.08 8.20 -15.41
CA ALA A 276 13.16 8.58 -14.00
C ALA A 276 14.48 8.12 -13.35
N ILE A 277 14.83 6.84 -13.49
CA ILE A 277 16.06 6.30 -12.88
C ILE A 277 17.34 6.77 -13.57
N SER A 278 17.24 7.31 -14.79
CA SER A 278 18.37 7.81 -15.57
C SER A 278 18.56 9.32 -15.47
N THR A 279 17.60 10.03 -14.87
CA THR A 279 17.66 11.48 -14.73
C THR A 279 18.29 11.85 -13.39
N PRO A 280 19.42 12.58 -13.36
CA PRO A 280 20.01 13.06 -12.12
C PRO A 280 19.02 13.94 -11.34
N TYR A 281 18.96 13.76 -10.04
CA TYR A 281 18.17 14.61 -9.16
C TYR A 281 19.11 15.60 -8.46
N PRO A 282 19.03 16.91 -8.76
CA PRO A 282 20.03 17.87 -8.31
C PRO A 282 20.23 17.96 -6.78
N GLU A 283 19.16 17.73 -6.02
CA GLU A 283 19.24 17.78 -4.55
C GLU A 283 19.99 16.59 -3.93
N TYR A 284 20.25 15.52 -4.70
CA TYR A 284 20.93 14.30 -4.26
C TYR A 284 22.12 13.93 -5.18
N ALA A 285 22.54 14.85 -6.05
CA ALA A 285 23.67 14.66 -6.96
C ALA A 285 25.02 14.85 -6.27
#